data_1e7609b1a13b073f6f9bf16a2c106133
#
_entry.id   1e7609b1a13b073f6f9bf16a2c106133
#
_cell.length_a   1.000
_cell.length_b   1.000
_cell.length_c   1.000
_cell.angle_alpha   90.00
_cell.angle_beta   90.00
_cell.angle_gamma   90.00
#
_symmetry.space_group_name_H-M   'P 1'
#
loop_
_entity.id
_entity.type
_entity.pdbx_description
1 polymer ?
#
loop_
_entity_poly.entity_id
_entity_poly.type
_entity_poly.pdbx_seq_one_letter_code
_entity_poly.pdbx_strand_id
1 'polypeptide(L)'
;ETMLRNYTYLNTGLAIIYNGHRILSRNGLVDLLNDNMTATGLYPIIHLKGEDIEIAFTHTGQYGEEYYSFVNGQHTTQGGTHQSAFKEHIARTIKEFFNKNMDYTDIRNGLVAAIAVNVEEPIFESQTKTKLGSTNMAPGGMTVNKYVGDFIKLEVDNFLHKNADVAEAIQQKIQESEKERKAIAGVTKLARERAKKANLHNRKLRDCRIHLNDPKGKGLEEDSCIFITEGDSASGSITKSRDVNTQAVFSLRGKPLNSFGLTKKVVYENEEFNLLQAALNIEDGIEGLRYNKVIVATDADVDGMHIRLLLITFFLQFFPDLIKKGHVYILQTPLFRVRNKKKTNYCYSEEERINAINELGPNPEITRFKGLGEISPDEFKHFIGKDMRLEQVTLRKTDAVKELLEFYMGKNTMERQNFIIDNLVIEEDLAS
;
A
#
# COMPACT_ATOMS: atom_id res chain seq x y z
N GLU A 1 20.95 3.38 -2.73
CA GLU A 1 20.64 4.21 -3.89
C GLU A 1 19.60 5.28 -3.54
N THR A 2 18.46 4.96 -2.91
CA THR A 2 17.37 5.91 -2.58
C THR A 2 17.86 7.13 -1.79
N MET A 3 18.71 6.93 -0.78
CA MET A 3 19.30 8.04 -0.03
C MET A 3 20.14 8.96 -0.92
N LEU A 4 20.94 8.41 -1.84
CA LEU A 4 21.74 9.18 -2.78
C LEU A 4 20.88 9.98 -3.78
N ARG A 5 19.77 9.40 -4.25
CA ARG A 5 18.79 10.10 -5.06
C ARG A 5 18.17 11.27 -4.30
N ASN A 6 17.80 11.10 -3.03
CA ASN A 6 17.25 12.17 -2.21
C ASN A 6 18.23 13.36 -2.13
N TYR A 7 19.54 13.11 -1.97
CA TYR A 7 20.53 14.19 -1.99
C TYR A 7 20.57 14.93 -3.32
N THR A 8 20.38 14.26 -4.46
CA THR A 8 20.33 14.95 -5.77
C THR A 8 19.06 15.76 -5.95
N TYR A 9 17.92 15.34 -5.40
CA TYR A 9 16.68 16.12 -5.44
C TYR A 9 16.76 17.38 -4.57
N LEU A 10 17.43 17.30 -3.42
CA LEU A 10 17.59 18.44 -2.52
C LEU A 10 18.71 19.41 -2.96
N ASN A 11 19.64 18.96 -3.82
CA ASN A 11 20.76 19.74 -4.33
C ASN A 11 20.77 19.68 -5.85
N THR A 12 19.97 20.53 -6.47
CA THR A 12 19.81 20.61 -7.92
C THR A 12 21.15 20.76 -8.62
N GLY A 13 21.45 19.90 -9.60
CA GLY A 13 22.71 19.91 -10.33
C GLY A 13 23.85 19.08 -9.68
N LEU A 14 23.67 18.58 -8.46
CA LEU A 14 24.60 17.64 -7.85
C LEU A 14 24.57 16.32 -8.61
N ALA A 15 25.72 15.89 -9.12
CA ALA A 15 25.89 14.59 -9.76
C ALA A 15 26.61 13.62 -8.83
N ILE A 16 26.01 12.49 -8.54
CA ILE A 16 26.59 11.41 -7.73
C ILE A 16 26.82 10.20 -8.64
N ILE A 17 28.05 9.65 -8.61
CA ILE A 17 28.37 8.41 -9.32
C ILE A 17 28.34 7.26 -8.31
N TYR A 18 27.47 6.29 -8.53
CA TYR A 18 27.32 5.12 -7.67
C TYR A 18 27.30 3.85 -8.54
N ASN A 19 28.22 2.93 -8.29
CA ASN A 19 28.39 1.70 -9.08
C ASN A 19 28.49 1.95 -10.61
N GLY A 20 29.15 3.02 -11.02
CA GLY A 20 29.30 3.40 -12.43
C GLY A 20 28.08 4.12 -13.04
N HIS A 21 26.99 4.26 -12.32
CA HIS A 21 25.80 4.96 -12.76
C HIS A 21 25.78 6.40 -12.21
N ARG A 22 25.47 7.35 -13.10
CA ARG A 22 25.35 8.76 -12.72
C ARG A 22 23.92 9.05 -12.25
N ILE A 23 23.78 9.53 -11.03
CA ILE A 23 22.53 10.01 -10.43
C ILE A 23 22.57 11.55 -10.44
N LEU A 24 21.58 12.19 -11.02
CA LEU A 24 21.48 13.64 -11.15
C LEU A 24 20.01 14.05 -11.23
N SER A 25 19.63 15.09 -10.49
CA SER A 25 18.34 15.76 -10.65
C SER A 25 18.58 17.20 -11.19
N ARG A 26 17.75 17.62 -12.12
CA ARG A 26 17.79 18.97 -12.68
C ARG A 26 16.69 19.87 -12.13
N ASN A 27 15.57 19.26 -11.72
CA ASN A 27 14.38 19.98 -11.29
C ASN A 27 14.05 19.76 -9.80
N GLY A 28 14.97 19.14 -9.03
CA GLY A 28 14.85 19.04 -7.59
C GLY A 28 13.63 18.27 -7.09
N LEU A 29 12.81 18.89 -6.25
CA LEU A 29 11.61 18.28 -5.70
C LEU A 29 10.55 17.91 -6.77
N VAL A 30 10.57 18.55 -7.92
CA VAL A 30 9.71 18.18 -9.07
C VAL A 30 10.10 16.79 -9.59
N ASP A 31 11.40 16.54 -9.75
CA ASP A 31 11.88 15.21 -10.16
C ASP A 31 11.59 14.16 -9.08
N LEU A 32 11.72 14.52 -7.79
CA LEU A 32 11.35 13.65 -6.69
C LEU A 32 9.88 13.17 -6.80
N LEU A 33 8.97 14.10 -7.05
CA LEU A 33 7.55 13.74 -7.18
C LEU A 33 7.30 12.92 -8.45
N ASN A 34 7.84 13.31 -9.60
CA ASN A 34 7.70 12.57 -10.84
C ASN A 34 8.23 11.14 -10.74
N ASP A 35 9.36 10.95 -10.04
CA ASP A 35 9.98 9.62 -9.87
C ASP A 35 9.23 8.72 -8.88
N ASN A 36 8.40 9.29 -8.00
CA ASN A 36 7.71 8.53 -6.97
C ASN A 36 6.20 8.43 -7.19
N MET A 37 5.60 9.34 -7.95
CA MET A 37 4.16 9.28 -8.25
C MET A 37 3.82 8.03 -9.08
N THR A 38 2.77 7.33 -8.68
CA THR A 38 2.21 6.17 -9.39
C THR A 38 1.05 6.56 -10.32
N ALA A 39 0.59 7.80 -10.25
CA ALA A 39 -0.45 8.36 -11.09
C ALA A 39 -0.04 9.72 -11.65
N THR A 40 -0.59 10.07 -12.81
CA THR A 40 -0.35 11.37 -13.45
C THR A 40 -0.97 12.50 -12.63
N GLY A 41 -0.24 13.60 -12.45
CA GLY A 41 -0.77 14.83 -11.87
C GLY A 41 -1.91 15.42 -12.70
N LEU A 42 -2.93 15.94 -12.04
CA LEU A 42 -4.06 16.59 -12.70
C LEU A 42 -3.69 17.97 -13.29
N TYR A 43 -2.60 18.53 -12.84
CA TYR A 43 -1.99 19.76 -13.30
C TYR A 43 -0.47 19.69 -13.11
N PRO A 44 0.33 20.55 -13.76
CA PRO A 44 1.77 20.57 -13.57
C PRO A 44 2.15 20.75 -12.11
N ILE A 45 3.20 20.08 -11.65
CA ILE A 45 3.69 20.20 -10.27
C ILE A 45 3.99 21.65 -9.95
N ILE A 46 3.35 22.18 -8.93
CA ILE A 46 3.63 23.52 -8.39
C ILE A 46 4.91 23.39 -7.58
N HIS A 47 5.92 24.22 -7.91
CA HIS A 47 7.21 24.23 -7.23
C HIS A 47 7.54 25.66 -6.77
N LEU A 48 7.69 25.83 -5.46
CA LEU A 48 7.91 27.12 -4.81
C LEU A 48 9.10 27.03 -3.86
N LYS A 49 9.96 28.03 -3.89
CA LYS A 49 11.20 28.06 -3.13
C LYS A 49 11.37 29.39 -2.41
N GLY A 50 11.66 29.30 -1.10
CA GLY A 50 12.06 30.41 -0.23
C GLY A 50 13.50 30.23 0.27
N GLU A 51 13.88 30.99 1.29
CA GLU A 51 15.24 30.98 1.85
C GLU A 51 15.56 29.63 2.50
N ASP A 52 14.73 29.18 3.45
CA ASP A 52 14.91 27.93 4.21
C ASP A 52 13.76 26.94 4.01
N ILE A 53 13.03 27.09 2.92
CA ILE A 53 11.90 26.24 2.59
C ILE A 53 11.77 26.03 1.08
N GLU A 54 11.50 24.80 0.70
CA GLU A 54 11.15 24.43 -0.68
C GLU A 54 9.98 23.47 -0.63
N ILE A 55 8.96 23.72 -1.46
CA ILE A 55 7.79 22.86 -1.57
C ILE A 55 7.49 22.52 -3.02
N ALA A 56 7.01 21.30 -3.24
CA ALA A 56 6.46 20.91 -4.54
C ALA A 56 5.21 20.08 -4.30
N PHE A 57 4.15 20.28 -5.09
CA PHE A 57 2.92 19.50 -4.94
C PHE A 57 2.06 19.49 -6.20
N THR A 58 1.24 18.46 -6.32
CA THR A 58 0.17 18.33 -7.31
C THR A 58 -0.94 17.45 -6.72
N HIS A 59 -2.10 17.41 -7.40
CA HIS A 59 -3.15 16.42 -7.10
C HIS A 59 -3.14 15.33 -8.17
N THR A 60 -3.49 14.14 -7.76
CA THR A 60 -3.71 12.99 -8.65
C THR A 60 -5.15 12.49 -8.56
N GLY A 61 -5.55 11.59 -9.46
CA GLY A 61 -6.85 10.93 -9.38
C GLY A 61 -6.94 9.83 -8.31
N GLN A 62 -5.85 9.54 -7.60
CA GLN A 62 -5.83 8.53 -6.53
C GLN A 62 -6.46 9.04 -5.24
N TYR A 63 -6.86 8.11 -4.36
CA TYR A 63 -7.33 8.43 -3.01
C TYR A 63 -6.16 8.58 -2.04
N GLY A 64 -6.39 9.38 -1.00
CA GLY A 64 -5.42 9.57 0.07
C GLY A 64 -4.48 10.75 -0.16
N GLU A 65 -3.44 10.81 0.66
CA GLU A 65 -2.45 11.87 0.70
C GLU A 65 -1.06 11.24 0.72
N GLU A 66 -0.10 11.81 -0.01
CA GLU A 66 1.28 11.32 -0.04
C GLU A 66 2.25 12.47 0.22
N TYR A 67 3.20 12.27 1.15
CA TYR A 67 4.13 13.32 1.56
C TYR A 67 5.55 12.81 1.62
N TYR A 68 6.46 13.62 1.09
CA TYR A 68 7.91 13.47 1.19
C TYR A 68 8.46 14.66 1.94
N SER A 69 9.00 14.45 3.14
CA SER A 69 9.45 15.54 3.98
C SER A 69 10.92 15.43 4.37
N PHE A 70 11.60 16.57 4.39
CA PHE A 70 13.03 16.67 4.62
C PHE A 70 13.37 17.81 5.56
N VAL A 71 14.37 17.59 6.41
CA VAL A 71 14.95 18.61 7.30
C VAL A 71 16.47 18.54 7.19
N ASN A 72 17.11 19.66 6.81
CA ASN A 72 18.56 19.76 6.64
C ASN A 72 19.15 18.60 5.79
N GLY A 73 18.45 18.23 4.73
CA GLY A 73 18.86 17.14 3.86
C GLY A 73 18.48 15.73 4.36
N GLN A 74 17.97 15.58 5.58
CA GLN A 74 17.55 14.31 6.15
C GLN A 74 16.09 13.99 5.78
N HIS A 75 15.83 12.81 5.21
CA HIS A 75 14.47 12.34 4.93
C HIS A 75 13.75 11.95 6.22
N THR A 76 12.68 12.67 6.54
CA THR A 76 11.86 12.43 7.73
C THR A 76 10.66 11.53 7.34
N THR A 77 10.88 10.22 7.32
CA THR A 77 9.90 9.23 6.85
C THR A 77 8.61 9.20 7.68
N GLN A 78 8.67 9.66 8.93
CA GLN A 78 7.52 9.79 9.83
C GLN A 78 7.01 11.25 9.92
N GLY A 79 7.51 12.13 9.06
CA GLY A 79 7.10 13.53 9.03
C GLY A 79 7.67 14.36 10.18
N GLY A 80 6.79 15.09 10.86
CA GLY A 80 7.13 15.99 11.96
C GLY A 80 6.39 17.33 11.88
N THR A 81 6.85 18.31 12.66
CA THR A 81 6.19 19.61 12.78
C THR A 81 6.05 20.36 11.45
N HIS A 82 7.07 20.29 10.59
CA HIS A 82 7.07 20.93 9.27
C HIS A 82 6.04 20.29 8.30
N GLN A 83 5.93 18.96 8.27
CA GLN A 83 4.93 18.28 7.45
C GLN A 83 3.52 18.54 7.98
N SER A 84 3.33 18.55 9.28
CA SER A 84 2.03 18.88 9.91
C SER A 84 1.61 20.32 9.59
N ALA A 85 2.56 21.27 9.66
CA ALA A 85 2.32 22.65 9.26
C ALA A 85 1.94 22.75 7.76
N PHE A 86 2.66 22.04 6.88
CA PHE A 86 2.33 22.00 5.46
C PHE A 86 0.90 21.51 5.22
N LYS A 87 0.53 20.37 5.82
CA LYS A 87 -0.82 19.79 5.69
C LYS A 87 -1.93 20.75 6.11
N GLU A 88 -1.72 21.47 7.19
CA GLU A 88 -2.67 22.42 7.71
C GLU A 88 -2.79 23.64 6.79
N HIS A 89 -1.65 24.27 6.50
CA HIS A 89 -1.64 25.55 5.81
C HIS A 89 -1.96 25.46 4.33
N ILE A 90 -1.59 24.38 3.63
CA ILE A 90 -1.98 24.18 2.22
C ILE A 90 -3.50 24.08 2.07
N ALA A 91 -4.16 23.34 2.97
CA ALA A 91 -5.62 23.22 2.95
C ALA A 91 -6.31 24.54 3.33
N ARG A 92 -5.77 25.25 4.33
CA ARG A 92 -6.29 26.56 4.74
C ARG A 92 -6.16 27.59 3.62
N THR A 93 -4.99 27.71 3.00
CA THR A 93 -4.73 28.69 1.93
C THR A 93 -5.61 28.44 0.71
N ILE A 94 -5.76 27.19 0.27
CA ILE A 94 -6.66 26.85 -0.85
C ILE A 94 -8.12 27.18 -0.50
N LYS A 95 -8.58 26.88 0.70
CA LYS A 95 -9.92 27.22 1.17
C LYS A 95 -10.17 28.72 1.19
N GLU A 96 -9.20 29.50 1.71
CA GLU A 96 -9.25 30.96 1.76
C GLU A 96 -9.25 31.55 0.36
N PHE A 97 -8.39 31.06 -0.56
CA PHE A 97 -8.33 31.51 -1.95
C PHE A 97 -9.69 31.41 -2.67
N PHE A 98 -10.36 30.26 -2.55
CA PHE A 98 -11.68 30.09 -3.19
C PHE A 98 -12.82 30.74 -2.41
N ASN A 99 -12.60 31.18 -1.18
CA ASN A 99 -13.61 31.74 -0.29
C ASN A 99 -14.90 30.88 -0.23
N LYS A 100 -14.73 29.55 -0.16
CA LYS A 100 -15.81 28.57 -0.13
C LYS A 100 -15.69 27.69 1.10
N ASN A 101 -16.83 27.21 1.62
CA ASN A 101 -16.79 26.26 2.73
C ASN A 101 -16.42 24.86 2.20
N MET A 102 -15.11 24.57 2.13
CA MET A 102 -14.53 23.30 1.71
C MET A 102 -14.02 22.54 2.93
N ASP A 103 -14.16 21.21 2.92
CA ASP A 103 -13.56 20.34 3.92
C ASP A 103 -12.06 20.15 3.61
N TYR A 104 -11.21 20.21 4.62
CA TYR A 104 -9.77 20.03 4.45
C TYR A 104 -9.41 18.64 3.94
N THR A 105 -10.20 17.63 4.27
CA THR A 105 -10.05 16.28 3.72
C THR A 105 -10.28 16.22 2.21
N ASP A 106 -11.27 16.94 1.70
CA ASP A 106 -11.54 17.01 0.27
C ASP A 106 -10.43 17.75 -0.48
N ILE A 107 -9.88 18.82 0.15
CA ILE A 107 -8.76 19.59 -0.41
C ILE A 107 -7.49 18.73 -0.52
N ARG A 108 -7.21 17.90 0.48
CA ARG A 108 -6.00 17.07 0.49
C ARG A 108 -6.16 15.72 -0.21
N ASN A 109 -7.37 15.31 -0.57
CA ASN A 109 -7.59 14.04 -1.24
C ASN A 109 -6.93 14.00 -2.62
N GLY A 110 -6.00 13.07 -2.80
CA GLY A 110 -5.18 12.93 -4.00
C GLY A 110 -3.93 13.82 -4.01
N LEU A 111 -3.64 14.56 -2.93
CA LEU A 111 -2.46 15.43 -2.84
C LEU A 111 -1.19 14.60 -2.74
N VAL A 112 -0.23 14.88 -3.62
CA VAL A 112 1.15 14.39 -3.56
C VAL A 112 2.07 15.59 -3.39
N ALA A 113 2.83 15.62 -2.31
CA ALA A 113 3.61 16.81 -1.95
C ALA A 113 4.99 16.46 -1.37
N ALA A 114 5.94 17.35 -1.61
CA ALA A 114 7.26 17.34 -0.99
C ALA A 114 7.49 18.66 -0.26
N ILE A 115 8.10 18.60 0.92
CA ILE A 115 8.55 19.76 1.68
C ILE A 115 9.97 19.53 2.20
N ALA A 116 10.85 20.49 1.97
CA ALA A 116 12.19 20.54 2.54
C ALA A 116 12.35 21.85 3.32
N VAL A 117 12.85 21.76 4.54
CA VAL A 117 13.14 22.94 5.38
C VAL A 117 14.53 22.84 6.00
N ASN A 118 15.16 23.99 6.20
CA ASN A 118 16.40 24.12 6.96
C ASN A 118 16.05 24.69 8.34
N VAL A 119 16.37 23.96 9.38
CA VAL A 119 16.09 24.30 10.76
C VAL A 119 17.43 24.42 11.50
N GLU A 120 17.63 25.49 12.24
CA GLU A 120 18.81 25.65 13.08
C GLU A 120 18.66 24.79 14.33
N GLU A 121 19.69 23.97 14.64
CA GLU A 121 19.70 23.02 15.75
C GLU A 121 18.45 22.12 15.83
N PRO A 122 18.16 21.30 14.77
CA PRO A 122 16.95 20.52 14.72
C PRO A 122 16.92 19.41 15.79
N ILE A 123 15.80 19.33 16.50
CA ILE A 123 15.52 18.27 17.46
C ILE A 123 14.63 17.23 16.80
N PHE A 124 15.04 15.96 16.82
CA PHE A 124 14.27 14.85 16.32
C PHE A 124 13.72 13.99 17.47
N GLU A 125 12.56 13.36 17.27
CA GLU A 125 11.95 12.49 18.29
C GLU A 125 12.75 11.20 18.55
N SER A 126 13.62 10.80 17.62
CA SER A 126 14.46 9.61 17.73
C SER A 126 15.85 9.84 17.15
N GLN A 127 16.81 8.99 17.55
CA GLN A 127 18.18 9.03 17.02
C GLN A 127 18.24 8.69 15.52
N THR A 128 17.25 7.99 14.99
CA THR A 128 17.13 7.68 13.56
C THR A 128 16.72 8.88 12.71
N LYS A 129 16.38 10.01 13.34
CA LYS A 129 16.00 11.28 12.69
C LYS A 129 14.86 11.17 11.70
N THR A 130 13.92 10.24 11.93
CA THR A 130 12.79 9.98 11.06
C THR A 130 11.62 10.95 11.24
N LYS A 131 11.60 11.71 12.36
CA LYS A 131 10.52 12.65 12.68
C LYS A 131 11.07 13.92 13.35
N LEU A 132 10.75 15.10 12.78
CA LEU A 132 11.12 16.38 13.37
C LEU A 132 10.24 16.70 14.57
N GLY A 133 10.87 16.94 15.73
CA GLY A 133 10.20 17.38 16.94
C GLY A 133 10.34 18.88 17.24
N SER A 134 11.27 19.60 16.57
CA SER A 134 11.47 21.05 16.79
C SER A 134 10.18 21.83 16.61
N THR A 135 9.89 22.71 17.55
CA THR A 135 8.74 23.65 17.47
C THR A 135 9.10 24.94 16.75
N ASN A 136 10.39 25.35 16.78
CA ASN A 136 10.88 26.59 16.20
C ASN A 136 11.90 26.33 15.10
N MET A 137 12.07 27.30 14.17
CA MET A 137 13.06 27.27 13.09
C MET A 137 14.49 27.48 13.59
N ALA A 138 14.63 28.26 14.67
CA ALA A 138 15.88 28.51 15.37
C ALA A 138 15.59 28.66 16.88
N PRO A 139 16.60 28.49 17.76
CA PRO A 139 16.44 28.73 19.20
C PRO A 139 15.89 30.14 19.49
N GLY A 140 14.69 30.19 20.11
CA GLY A 140 14.03 31.46 20.39
C GLY A 140 13.44 32.20 19.19
N GLY A 141 13.51 31.59 18.02
CA GLY A 141 12.99 32.14 16.77
C GLY A 141 11.50 31.82 16.49
N MET A 142 11.08 32.10 15.27
CA MET A 142 9.72 31.84 14.79
C MET A 142 9.41 30.33 14.84
N THR A 143 8.14 30.00 15.13
CA THR A 143 7.73 28.59 15.10
C THR A 143 7.72 28.03 13.68
N VAL A 144 8.05 26.74 13.53
CA VAL A 144 7.98 26.01 12.26
C VAL A 144 6.59 26.13 11.63
N ASN A 145 5.54 26.02 12.44
CA ASN A 145 4.16 26.16 11.96
C ASN A 145 3.91 27.53 11.35
N LYS A 146 4.34 28.61 12.00
CA LYS A 146 4.16 29.97 11.48
C LYS A 146 5.01 30.22 10.24
N TYR A 147 6.27 29.81 10.24
CA TYR A 147 7.19 30.00 9.12
C TYR A 147 6.67 29.33 7.84
N VAL A 148 6.32 28.04 7.94
CA VAL A 148 5.75 27.27 6.82
C VAL A 148 4.41 27.86 6.40
N GLY A 149 3.58 28.28 7.36
CA GLY A 149 2.26 28.86 7.10
C GLY A 149 2.31 30.19 6.36
N ASP A 150 3.19 31.12 6.80
CA ASP A 150 3.35 32.42 6.18
C ASP A 150 3.86 32.26 4.73
N PHE A 151 4.84 31.36 4.49
CA PHE A 151 5.36 31.03 3.17
C PHE A 151 4.26 30.48 2.25
N ILE A 152 3.54 29.46 2.69
CA ILE A 152 2.48 28.83 1.91
C ILE A 152 1.38 29.84 1.57
N LYS A 153 0.96 30.61 2.56
CA LYS A 153 -0.09 31.63 2.39
C LYS A 153 0.29 32.66 1.33
N LEU A 154 1.53 33.13 1.35
CA LEU A 154 2.00 34.13 0.39
C LEU A 154 2.21 33.53 -1.00
N GLU A 155 3.02 32.48 -1.09
CA GLU A 155 3.51 31.98 -2.38
C GLU A 155 2.45 31.15 -3.13
N VAL A 156 1.68 30.33 -2.43
CA VAL A 156 0.60 29.55 -3.06
C VAL A 156 -0.55 30.42 -3.50
N ASP A 157 -0.96 31.39 -2.67
CA ASP A 157 -2.01 32.36 -3.04
C ASP A 157 -1.59 33.16 -4.28
N ASN A 158 -0.37 33.71 -4.29
CA ASN A 158 0.18 34.42 -5.46
C ASN A 158 0.26 33.53 -6.70
N PHE A 159 0.65 32.26 -6.54
CA PHE A 159 0.73 31.32 -7.65
C PHE A 159 -0.66 31.05 -8.25
N LEU A 160 -1.66 30.79 -7.42
CA LEU A 160 -3.01 30.50 -7.88
C LEU A 160 -3.66 31.69 -8.58
N HIS A 161 -3.40 32.93 -8.13
CA HIS A 161 -3.87 34.13 -8.81
C HIS A 161 -3.24 34.31 -10.20
N LYS A 162 -2.00 33.85 -10.40
CA LYS A 162 -1.29 33.93 -11.70
C LYS A 162 -1.63 32.77 -12.65
N ASN A 163 -2.12 31.64 -12.13
CA ASN A 163 -2.35 30.41 -12.89
C ASN A 163 -3.81 29.94 -12.72
N ALA A 164 -4.71 30.62 -13.38
CA ALA A 164 -6.15 30.39 -13.25
C ALA A 164 -6.59 28.97 -13.67
N ASP A 165 -5.93 28.40 -14.68
CA ASP A 165 -6.14 27.04 -15.16
C ASP A 165 -5.80 25.98 -14.11
N VAL A 166 -4.71 26.16 -13.37
CA VAL A 166 -4.33 25.29 -12.24
C VAL A 166 -5.32 25.44 -11.09
N ALA A 167 -5.73 26.68 -10.77
CA ALA A 167 -6.73 26.93 -9.75
C ALA A 167 -8.07 26.25 -10.08
N GLU A 168 -8.50 26.31 -11.35
CA GLU A 168 -9.71 25.62 -11.82
C GLU A 168 -9.60 24.11 -11.67
N ALA A 169 -8.46 23.50 -12.07
CA ALA A 169 -8.21 22.07 -11.91
C ALA A 169 -8.27 21.63 -10.44
N ILE A 170 -7.68 22.42 -9.52
CA ILE A 170 -7.76 22.18 -8.08
C ILE A 170 -9.21 22.24 -7.60
N GLN A 171 -9.97 23.26 -8.02
CA GLN A 171 -11.37 23.40 -7.63
C GLN A 171 -12.22 22.23 -8.13
N GLN A 172 -12.04 21.79 -9.36
CA GLN A 172 -12.75 20.63 -9.91
C GLN A 172 -12.45 19.37 -9.10
N LYS A 173 -11.18 19.11 -8.79
CA LYS A 173 -10.78 17.97 -7.96
C LYS A 173 -11.43 18.00 -6.57
N ILE A 174 -11.47 19.17 -5.91
CA ILE A 174 -12.10 19.31 -4.60
C ILE A 174 -13.60 19.05 -4.68
N GLN A 175 -14.28 19.55 -5.71
CA GLN A 175 -15.72 19.33 -5.92
C GLN A 175 -16.04 17.86 -6.19
N GLU A 176 -15.20 17.16 -6.96
CA GLU A 176 -15.33 15.73 -7.17
C GLU A 176 -15.17 14.96 -5.87
N SER A 177 -14.13 15.27 -5.08
CA SER A 177 -13.89 14.66 -3.77
C SER A 177 -15.06 14.90 -2.80
N GLU A 178 -15.61 16.11 -2.76
CA GLU A 178 -16.79 16.44 -1.93
C GLU A 178 -18.03 15.64 -2.35
N LYS A 179 -18.33 15.59 -3.67
CA LYS A 179 -19.46 14.81 -4.20
C LYS A 179 -19.32 13.34 -3.82
N GLU A 180 -18.13 12.80 -3.98
CA GLU A 180 -17.84 11.41 -3.68
C GLU A 180 -17.94 11.13 -2.17
N ARG A 181 -17.37 11.97 -1.31
CA ARG A 181 -17.48 11.86 0.15
C ARG A 181 -18.94 11.92 0.61
N LYS A 182 -19.74 12.85 0.08
CA LYS A 182 -21.17 12.94 0.37
C LYS A 182 -21.96 11.71 -0.09
N ALA A 183 -21.65 11.20 -1.27
CA ALA A 183 -22.27 9.98 -1.79
C ALA A 183 -21.93 8.75 -0.95
N ILE A 184 -20.69 8.69 -0.43
CA ILE A 184 -20.19 7.59 0.41
C ILE A 184 -20.75 7.67 1.83
N ALA A 185 -20.95 8.85 2.41
CA ALA A 185 -21.33 9.03 3.81
C ALA A 185 -22.59 8.26 4.21
N GLY A 186 -23.62 8.24 3.35
CA GLY A 186 -24.83 7.45 3.59
C GLY A 186 -24.60 5.94 3.50
N VAL A 187 -23.82 5.51 2.52
CA VAL A 187 -23.48 4.11 2.28
C VAL A 187 -22.54 3.58 3.35
N THR A 188 -21.54 4.36 3.76
CA THR A 188 -20.59 4.01 4.82
C THR A 188 -21.28 3.79 6.16
N LYS A 189 -22.28 4.66 6.50
CA LYS A 189 -23.06 4.47 7.72
C LYS A 189 -23.82 3.14 7.71
N LEU A 190 -24.52 2.83 6.62
CA LEU A 190 -25.22 1.54 6.46
C LEU A 190 -24.25 0.36 6.43
N ALA A 191 -23.10 0.51 5.78
CA ALA A 191 -22.04 -0.49 5.72
C ALA A 191 -21.44 -0.77 7.10
N ARG A 192 -21.15 0.27 7.89
CA ARG A 192 -20.69 0.16 9.29
C ARG A 192 -21.72 -0.48 10.21
N GLU A 193 -22.99 -0.14 10.04
CA GLU A 193 -24.07 -0.79 10.79
C GLU A 193 -24.20 -2.27 10.43
N ARG A 194 -24.07 -2.62 9.14
CA ARG A 194 -24.02 -4.01 8.67
C ARG A 194 -22.77 -4.73 9.18
N ALA A 195 -21.59 -4.12 9.09
CA ALA A 195 -20.34 -4.66 9.59
C ALA A 195 -20.35 -4.85 11.11
N LYS A 196 -20.91 -3.91 11.89
CA LYS A 196 -21.12 -4.08 13.34
C LYS A 196 -22.06 -5.22 13.67
N LYS A 197 -23.16 -5.38 12.93
CA LYS A 197 -24.06 -6.53 13.06
C LYS A 197 -23.38 -7.84 12.63
N ALA A 198 -22.57 -7.79 11.58
CA ALA A 198 -21.79 -8.95 11.10
C ALA A 198 -20.61 -9.29 12.04
N ASN A 199 -19.94 -8.31 12.66
CA ASN A 199 -18.87 -8.55 13.64
C ASN A 199 -19.34 -9.26 14.91
N LEU A 200 -20.59 -9.09 15.31
CA LEU A 200 -21.19 -9.90 16.39
C LEU A 200 -21.39 -11.36 15.99
N HIS A 201 -21.44 -11.67 14.66
CA HIS A 201 -21.67 -13.02 14.11
C HIS A 201 -20.83 -13.28 12.85
N ASN A 202 -19.66 -12.61 12.68
CA ASN A 202 -18.87 -12.76 11.47
C ASN A 202 -18.24 -14.15 11.36
N ARG A 203 -18.97 -15.08 10.71
CA ARG A 203 -18.47 -16.43 10.42
C ARG A 203 -17.23 -16.44 9.53
N LYS A 204 -16.92 -15.31 8.84
CA LYS A 204 -15.80 -15.18 7.92
C LYS A 204 -14.49 -14.80 8.58
N LEU A 205 -14.52 -14.04 9.68
CA LEU A 205 -13.33 -13.64 10.42
C LEU A 205 -13.13 -14.57 11.64
N ARG A 206 -12.00 -15.25 11.65
CA ARG A 206 -11.45 -15.94 12.83
C ARG A 206 -10.31 -15.08 13.35
N ASP A 207 -10.63 -14.15 14.23
CA ASP A 207 -9.71 -13.14 14.73
C ASP A 207 -8.59 -13.71 15.61
N CYS A 208 -7.51 -12.97 15.78
CA CYS A 208 -6.45 -13.24 16.75
C CYS A 208 -6.61 -12.35 18.00
N ARG A 209 -5.81 -12.62 19.03
CA ARG A 209 -5.89 -11.90 20.30
C ARG A 209 -5.10 -10.61 20.32
N ILE A 210 -3.99 -10.55 19.60
CA ILE A 210 -3.06 -9.43 19.57
C ILE A 210 -3.07 -8.78 18.19
N HIS A 211 -3.26 -7.47 18.14
CA HIS A 211 -3.30 -6.68 16.90
C HIS A 211 -2.12 -5.72 16.87
N LEU A 212 -1.83 -5.15 15.70
CA LEU A 212 -0.72 -4.21 15.47
C LEU A 212 -0.76 -3.00 16.43
N ASN A 213 -1.95 -2.49 16.72
CA ASN A 213 -2.15 -1.32 17.59
C ASN A 213 -2.54 -1.68 19.03
N ASP A 214 -2.25 -2.89 19.48
CA ASP A 214 -2.59 -3.33 20.84
C ASP A 214 -1.53 -2.87 21.85
N PRO A 215 -1.82 -1.93 22.75
CA PRO A 215 -0.87 -1.44 23.74
C PRO A 215 -0.43 -2.50 24.76
N LYS A 216 -1.11 -3.66 24.77
CA LYS A 216 -0.84 -4.78 25.69
C LYS A 216 -0.24 -6.00 25.00
N GLY A 217 0.15 -5.87 23.74
CA GLY A 217 0.61 -6.99 22.90
C GLY A 217 1.95 -7.61 23.30
N LYS A 218 2.67 -7.02 24.28
CA LYS A 218 3.93 -7.54 24.85
C LYS A 218 5.05 -7.78 23.84
N GLY A 219 5.11 -6.97 22.78
CA GLY A 219 6.12 -7.08 21.73
C GLY A 219 5.79 -8.10 20.64
N LEU A 220 4.55 -8.60 20.60
CA LEU A 220 4.06 -9.52 19.55
C LEU A 220 3.19 -8.82 18.50
N GLU A 221 3.03 -7.50 18.58
CA GLU A 221 2.15 -6.71 17.72
C GLU A 221 2.62 -6.78 16.25
N GLU A 222 3.94 -6.77 16.04
CA GLU A 222 4.54 -6.87 14.70
C GLU A 222 4.41 -8.28 14.09
N ASP A 223 4.15 -9.30 14.90
CA ASP A 223 3.88 -10.67 14.43
C ASP A 223 2.42 -10.85 13.98
N SER A 224 1.55 -9.86 14.28
CA SER A 224 0.14 -9.94 13.93
C SER A 224 -0.07 -10.04 12.43
N CYS A 225 -0.88 -11.01 11.99
CA CYS A 225 -1.20 -11.20 10.59
C CYS A 225 -2.61 -11.72 10.38
N ILE A 226 -3.13 -11.49 9.18
CA ILE A 226 -4.40 -12.03 8.71
C ILE A 226 -4.20 -12.79 7.41
N PHE A 227 -4.65 -14.05 7.35
CA PHE A 227 -4.70 -14.83 6.12
C PHE A 227 -6.04 -14.62 5.43
N ILE A 228 -6.02 -14.13 4.19
CA ILE A 228 -7.19 -14.02 3.33
C ILE A 228 -7.22 -15.28 2.46
N THR A 229 -8.22 -16.13 2.66
CA THR A 229 -8.31 -17.44 2.01
C THR A 229 -9.48 -17.53 1.05
N GLU A 230 -9.38 -18.44 0.07
CA GLU A 230 -10.47 -18.82 -0.78
C GLU A 230 -11.31 -19.93 -0.12
N GLY A 231 -12.55 -19.57 0.24
CA GLY A 231 -13.52 -20.54 0.74
C GLY A 231 -13.25 -21.10 2.14
N ASP A 232 -14.19 -21.90 2.60
CA ASP A 232 -14.21 -22.39 3.99
C ASP A 232 -13.26 -23.57 4.23
N SER A 233 -12.86 -24.31 3.19
CA SER A 233 -11.98 -25.49 3.33
C SER A 233 -10.56 -25.08 3.73
N ALA A 234 -9.94 -24.20 2.93
CA ALA A 234 -8.61 -23.64 3.23
C ALA A 234 -8.61 -22.86 4.54
N SER A 235 -9.64 -22.03 4.76
CA SER A 235 -9.87 -21.31 6.00
C SER A 235 -9.94 -22.23 7.22
N GLY A 236 -10.61 -23.37 7.09
CA GLY A 236 -10.74 -24.37 8.15
C GLY A 236 -9.40 -25.02 8.54
N SER A 237 -8.57 -25.36 7.55
CA SER A 237 -7.25 -25.95 7.78
C SER A 237 -6.31 -24.96 8.48
N ILE A 238 -6.24 -23.70 8.00
CA ILE A 238 -5.43 -22.65 8.63
C ILE A 238 -5.94 -22.32 10.03
N THR A 239 -7.26 -22.21 10.22
CA THR A 239 -7.87 -21.89 11.53
C THR A 239 -7.50 -22.91 12.61
N LYS A 240 -7.40 -24.18 12.25
CA LYS A 240 -7.01 -25.26 13.18
C LYS A 240 -5.51 -25.27 13.49
N SER A 241 -4.68 -24.71 12.60
CA SER A 241 -3.21 -24.79 12.66
C SER A 241 -2.55 -23.51 13.18
N ARG A 242 -3.27 -22.38 13.13
CA ARG A 242 -2.75 -21.03 13.38
C ARG A 242 -2.35 -20.80 14.85
N ASP A 243 -1.47 -19.83 15.06
CA ASP A 243 -1.29 -19.22 16.38
C ASP A 243 -2.46 -18.26 16.66
N VAL A 244 -3.29 -18.63 17.64
CA VAL A 244 -4.48 -17.83 18.01
C VAL A 244 -4.11 -16.44 18.56
N ASN A 245 -2.88 -16.26 19.02
CA ASN A 245 -2.46 -14.97 19.57
C ASN A 245 -2.23 -13.95 18.48
N THR A 246 -1.55 -14.30 17.38
CA THR A 246 -1.07 -13.35 16.38
C THR A 246 -1.62 -13.57 14.97
N GLN A 247 -2.28 -14.70 14.70
CA GLN A 247 -2.75 -15.06 13.37
C GLN A 247 -4.28 -15.07 13.27
N ALA A 248 -4.83 -14.24 12.41
CA ALA A 248 -6.25 -14.22 12.07
C ALA A 248 -6.49 -14.87 10.69
N VAL A 249 -7.73 -15.27 10.42
CA VAL A 249 -8.14 -15.82 9.12
C VAL A 249 -9.43 -15.16 8.67
N PHE A 250 -9.45 -14.73 7.41
CA PHE A 250 -10.63 -14.20 6.73
C PHE A 250 -10.96 -15.06 5.51
N SER A 251 -12.17 -15.61 5.45
CA SER A 251 -12.63 -16.47 4.36
C SER A 251 -13.43 -15.68 3.33
N LEU A 252 -12.95 -15.63 2.08
CA LEU A 252 -13.70 -15.08 0.96
C LEU A 252 -14.78 -16.08 0.50
N ARG A 253 -15.90 -15.55 0.01
CA ARG A 253 -16.95 -16.35 -0.61
C ARG A 253 -16.83 -16.27 -2.14
N GLY A 254 -15.97 -17.14 -2.69
CA GLY A 254 -15.69 -17.15 -4.14
C GLY A 254 -14.81 -15.99 -4.60
N LYS A 255 -14.81 -15.73 -5.90
CA LYS A 255 -13.99 -14.67 -6.50
C LYS A 255 -14.52 -13.28 -6.12
N PRO A 256 -13.68 -12.39 -5.57
CA PRO A 256 -14.09 -11.02 -5.28
C PRO A 256 -14.41 -10.24 -6.55
N LEU A 257 -15.13 -9.14 -6.39
CA LEU A 257 -15.46 -8.22 -7.47
C LEU A 257 -14.18 -7.65 -8.10
N ASN A 258 -14.13 -7.57 -9.43
CA ASN A 258 -13.10 -6.78 -10.10
C ASN A 258 -13.34 -5.29 -9.83
N SER A 259 -12.50 -4.70 -9.00
CA SER A 259 -12.64 -3.32 -8.52
C SER A 259 -11.99 -2.29 -9.46
N PHE A 260 -11.32 -2.71 -10.53
CA PHE A 260 -10.70 -1.80 -11.49
C PHE A 260 -11.72 -0.86 -12.14
N GLY A 261 -11.44 0.44 -12.09
CA GLY A 261 -12.30 1.48 -12.66
C GLY A 261 -13.62 1.70 -11.92
N LEU A 262 -13.85 1.04 -10.78
CA LEU A 262 -15.02 1.26 -9.95
C LEU A 262 -14.80 2.41 -8.96
N THR A 263 -15.90 3.05 -8.56
CA THR A 263 -15.87 4.08 -7.52
C THR A 263 -15.84 3.45 -6.12
N LYS A 264 -15.33 4.18 -5.15
CA LYS A 264 -15.29 3.76 -3.74
C LYS A 264 -16.68 3.40 -3.21
N LYS A 265 -17.74 4.09 -3.69
CA LYS A 265 -19.12 3.78 -3.35
C LYS A 265 -19.50 2.33 -3.70
N VAL A 266 -19.26 1.89 -4.94
CA VAL A 266 -19.58 0.54 -5.41
C VAL A 266 -18.83 -0.53 -4.61
N VAL A 267 -17.57 -0.24 -4.26
CA VAL A 267 -16.75 -1.13 -3.44
C VAL A 267 -17.30 -1.24 -2.01
N TYR A 268 -17.77 -0.16 -1.40
CA TYR A 268 -18.42 -0.20 -0.08
C TYR A 268 -19.78 -0.89 -0.09
N GLU A 269 -20.49 -0.90 -1.22
CA GLU A 269 -21.74 -1.63 -1.39
C GLU A 269 -21.52 -3.15 -1.54
N ASN A 270 -20.31 -3.56 -1.98
CA ASN A 270 -19.95 -4.97 -2.08
C ASN A 270 -19.70 -5.57 -0.68
N GLU A 271 -20.44 -6.63 -0.35
CA GLU A 271 -20.41 -7.23 1.00
C GLU A 271 -19.03 -7.79 1.35
N GLU A 272 -18.35 -8.48 0.42
CA GLU A 272 -17.03 -9.08 0.66
C GLU A 272 -15.99 -8.02 0.98
N PHE A 273 -15.89 -6.98 0.15
CA PHE A 273 -14.94 -5.89 0.37
C PHE A 273 -15.29 -5.05 1.59
N ASN A 274 -16.57 -4.86 1.89
CA ASN A 274 -17.00 -4.18 3.09
C ASN A 274 -16.55 -4.92 4.35
N LEU A 275 -16.80 -6.24 4.41
CA LEU A 275 -16.39 -7.07 5.54
C LEU A 275 -14.86 -7.16 5.66
N LEU A 276 -14.13 -7.19 4.54
CA LEU A 276 -12.67 -7.20 4.52
C LEU A 276 -12.10 -5.88 5.06
N GLN A 277 -12.60 -4.73 4.59
CA GLN A 277 -12.21 -3.41 5.10
C GLN A 277 -12.45 -3.28 6.60
N ALA A 278 -13.61 -3.72 7.09
CA ALA A 278 -13.94 -3.73 8.51
C ALA A 278 -13.03 -4.67 9.31
N ALA A 279 -12.70 -5.85 8.78
CA ALA A 279 -11.78 -6.79 9.41
C ALA A 279 -10.37 -6.20 9.54
N LEU A 280 -9.90 -5.49 8.51
CA LEU A 280 -8.60 -4.82 8.50
C LEU A 280 -8.60 -3.50 9.27
N ASN A 281 -9.77 -2.89 9.50
CA ASN A 281 -9.98 -1.55 10.06
C ASN A 281 -9.29 -0.45 9.24
N ILE A 282 -9.51 -0.47 7.92
CA ILE A 282 -8.92 0.46 6.96
C ILE A 282 -9.95 1.36 6.26
N GLU A 283 -11.18 1.43 6.76
CA GLU A 283 -12.26 2.21 6.15
C GLU A 283 -11.93 3.71 6.06
N ASP A 284 -11.25 4.24 7.07
CA ASP A 284 -10.87 5.65 7.18
C ASP A 284 -9.37 5.90 6.88
N GLY A 285 -8.66 4.89 6.37
CA GLY A 285 -7.22 4.93 6.12
C GLY A 285 -6.50 3.77 6.82
N ILE A 286 -5.18 3.70 6.65
CA ILE A 286 -4.39 2.58 7.19
C ILE A 286 -3.83 2.83 8.59
N GLU A 287 -4.04 4.00 9.17
CA GLU A 287 -3.58 4.36 10.52
C GLU A 287 -4.18 3.46 11.60
N GLY A 288 -5.38 2.94 11.33
CA GLY A 288 -6.07 1.99 12.21
C GLY A 288 -5.84 0.51 11.89
N LEU A 289 -4.90 0.20 11.00
CA LEU A 289 -4.63 -1.18 10.55
C LEU A 289 -4.42 -2.13 11.73
N ARG A 290 -5.18 -3.23 11.75
CA ARG A 290 -5.17 -4.19 12.87
C ARG A 290 -4.07 -5.22 12.79
N TYR A 291 -3.58 -5.53 11.58
CA TYR A 291 -2.61 -6.60 11.36
C TYR A 291 -1.39 -6.06 10.63
N ASN A 292 -0.20 -6.37 11.12
CA ASN A 292 1.04 -5.96 10.48
C ASN A 292 1.21 -6.58 9.09
N LYS A 293 0.76 -7.83 8.91
CA LYS A 293 0.82 -8.53 7.62
C LYS A 293 -0.56 -8.93 7.14
N VAL A 294 -0.91 -8.53 5.93
CA VAL A 294 -2.11 -8.95 5.20
C VAL A 294 -1.66 -9.98 4.17
N ILE A 295 -1.94 -11.25 4.42
CA ILE A 295 -1.38 -12.36 3.67
C ILE A 295 -2.47 -12.99 2.80
N VAL A 296 -2.29 -12.92 1.48
CA VAL A 296 -3.16 -13.61 0.52
C VAL A 296 -2.75 -15.07 0.44
N ALA A 297 -3.62 -15.95 0.89
CA ALA A 297 -3.43 -17.40 0.95
C ALA A 297 -4.49 -18.10 0.09
N THR A 298 -4.20 -18.24 -1.21
CA THR A 298 -5.06 -18.86 -2.21
C THR A 298 -4.37 -20.07 -2.82
N ASP A 299 -5.16 -20.91 -3.46
CA ASP A 299 -4.66 -22.09 -4.16
C ASP A 299 -3.62 -21.73 -5.23
N ALA A 300 -2.74 -22.67 -5.56
CA ALA A 300 -1.67 -22.49 -6.56
C ALA A 300 -2.17 -22.73 -8.00
N ASP A 301 -3.47 -22.70 -8.22
CA ASP A 301 -4.11 -22.85 -9.52
C ASP A 301 -4.46 -21.51 -10.19
N VAL A 302 -5.06 -21.56 -11.38
CA VAL A 302 -5.44 -20.37 -12.14
C VAL A 302 -6.52 -19.54 -11.45
N ASP A 303 -7.42 -20.17 -10.68
CA ASP A 303 -8.47 -19.47 -9.94
C ASP A 303 -7.89 -18.73 -8.73
N GLY A 304 -6.99 -19.37 -7.99
CA GLY A 304 -6.27 -18.73 -6.90
C GLY A 304 -5.37 -17.58 -7.37
N MET A 305 -4.72 -17.71 -8.52
CA MET A 305 -3.96 -16.60 -9.14
C MET A 305 -4.87 -15.44 -9.50
N HIS A 306 -6.08 -15.71 -10.03
CA HIS A 306 -7.05 -14.67 -10.34
C HIS A 306 -7.53 -13.94 -9.07
N ILE A 307 -7.83 -14.67 -7.99
CA ILE A 307 -8.21 -14.07 -6.70
C ILE A 307 -7.10 -13.19 -6.14
N ARG A 308 -5.84 -13.62 -6.23
CA ARG A 308 -4.67 -12.77 -5.87
C ARG A 308 -4.68 -11.46 -6.63
N LEU A 309 -4.85 -11.52 -7.94
CA LEU A 309 -4.88 -10.34 -8.79
C LEU A 309 -6.06 -9.41 -8.48
N LEU A 310 -7.24 -9.95 -8.20
CA LEU A 310 -8.41 -9.17 -7.79
C LEU A 310 -8.19 -8.44 -6.45
N LEU A 311 -7.59 -9.11 -5.47
CA LEU A 311 -7.25 -8.51 -4.17
C LEU A 311 -6.15 -7.45 -4.29
N ILE A 312 -5.09 -7.72 -5.05
CA ILE A 312 -4.02 -6.76 -5.30
C ILE A 312 -4.58 -5.52 -6.01
N THR A 313 -5.45 -5.71 -7.01
CA THR A 313 -6.14 -4.61 -7.70
C THR A 313 -6.94 -3.74 -6.74
N PHE A 314 -7.69 -4.37 -5.83
CA PHE A 314 -8.44 -3.68 -4.79
C PHE A 314 -7.53 -2.84 -3.88
N PHE A 315 -6.42 -3.43 -3.38
CA PHE A 315 -5.48 -2.70 -2.53
C PHE A 315 -4.76 -1.58 -3.29
N LEU A 316 -4.30 -1.82 -4.52
CA LEU A 316 -3.63 -0.80 -5.34
C LEU A 316 -4.53 0.39 -5.63
N GLN A 317 -5.80 0.16 -5.90
CA GLN A 317 -6.72 1.21 -6.30
C GLN A 317 -7.26 2.02 -5.11
N PHE A 318 -7.56 1.39 -3.98
CA PHE A 318 -8.24 2.05 -2.86
C PHE A 318 -7.38 2.23 -1.61
N PHE A 319 -6.33 1.41 -1.44
CA PHE A 319 -5.44 1.40 -0.28
C PHE A 319 -3.98 1.20 -0.68
N PRO A 320 -3.44 2.02 -1.61
CA PRO A 320 -2.07 1.83 -2.12
C PRO A 320 -1.02 1.87 -1.01
N ASP A 321 -1.29 2.59 0.08
CA ASP A 321 -0.39 2.69 1.22
C ASP A 321 -0.16 1.36 1.94
N LEU A 322 -1.11 0.41 1.89
CA LEU A 322 -0.89 -0.94 2.41
C LEU A 322 0.28 -1.64 1.71
N ILE A 323 0.39 -1.45 0.38
CA ILE A 323 1.46 -2.03 -0.42
C ILE A 323 2.74 -1.21 -0.27
N LYS A 324 2.67 0.13 -0.35
CA LYS A 324 3.83 1.03 -0.21
C LYS A 324 4.53 0.88 1.14
N LYS A 325 3.76 0.69 2.22
CA LYS A 325 4.30 0.47 3.58
C LYS A 325 4.66 -1.00 3.86
N GLY A 326 4.49 -1.89 2.88
CA GLY A 326 4.98 -3.27 2.96
C GLY A 326 4.11 -4.21 3.79
N HIS A 327 2.81 -3.97 3.89
CA HIS A 327 1.89 -4.79 4.68
C HIS A 327 1.28 -5.97 3.91
N VAL A 328 1.36 -6.00 2.57
CA VAL A 328 0.69 -7.02 1.74
C VAL A 328 1.66 -8.10 1.29
N TYR A 329 1.28 -9.35 1.49
CA TYR A 329 2.11 -10.53 1.19
C TYR A 329 1.28 -11.61 0.49
N ILE A 330 1.97 -12.47 -0.25
CA ILE A 330 1.42 -13.71 -0.81
C ILE A 330 2.07 -14.88 -0.06
N LEU A 331 1.25 -15.80 0.47
CA LEU A 331 1.74 -17.03 1.07
C LEU A 331 2.19 -18.00 -0.02
N GLN A 332 3.44 -18.40 0.04
CA GLN A 332 3.93 -19.53 -0.74
C GLN A 332 3.63 -20.83 0.00
N THR A 333 2.91 -21.72 -0.65
CA THR A 333 2.59 -23.06 -0.13
C THR A 333 3.27 -24.11 -0.97
N PRO A 334 3.63 -25.28 -0.39
CA PRO A 334 4.29 -26.32 -1.15
C PRO A 334 3.38 -26.85 -2.26
N LEU A 335 4.00 -27.11 -3.42
CA LEU A 335 3.36 -27.73 -4.56
C LEU A 335 3.40 -29.26 -4.47
N PHE A 336 4.45 -29.79 -3.81
CA PHE A 336 4.66 -31.23 -3.68
C PHE A 336 5.08 -31.61 -2.25
N ARG A 337 4.67 -32.80 -1.86
CA ARG A 337 5.20 -33.52 -0.71
C ARG A 337 5.92 -34.77 -1.20
N VAL A 338 7.19 -34.89 -0.88
CA VAL A 338 8.03 -36.05 -1.20
C VAL A 338 8.46 -36.71 0.11
N ARG A 339 8.05 -37.96 0.35
CA ARG A 339 8.32 -38.61 1.62
C ARG A 339 8.77 -40.07 1.47
N ASN A 340 9.52 -40.51 2.44
CA ASN A 340 9.78 -41.92 2.69
C ASN A 340 9.43 -42.26 4.15
N LYS A 341 9.70 -43.47 4.61
CA LYS A 341 9.40 -43.91 5.98
C LYS A 341 10.13 -43.10 7.08
N LYS A 342 11.19 -42.36 6.73
CA LYS A 342 12.05 -41.65 7.69
C LYS A 342 11.95 -40.12 7.63
N LYS A 343 11.64 -39.56 6.45
CA LYS A 343 11.70 -38.14 6.23
C LYS A 343 10.61 -37.69 5.26
N THR A 344 10.06 -36.49 5.49
CA THR A 344 9.13 -35.79 4.60
C THR A 344 9.76 -34.46 4.18
N ASN A 345 9.83 -34.20 2.89
CA ASN A 345 10.25 -32.93 2.30
C ASN A 345 9.05 -32.27 1.61
N TYR A 346 8.88 -30.97 1.85
CA TYR A 346 7.89 -30.15 1.18
C TYR A 346 8.61 -29.27 0.15
N CYS A 347 8.14 -29.31 -1.10
CA CYS A 347 8.82 -28.72 -2.24
C CYS A 347 7.91 -27.64 -2.85
N TYR A 348 8.48 -26.48 -3.10
CA TYR A 348 7.78 -25.27 -3.61
C TYR A 348 8.06 -25.04 -5.11
N SER A 349 8.94 -25.84 -5.69
CA SER A 349 9.26 -25.84 -7.12
C SER A 349 9.52 -27.25 -7.61
N GLU A 350 9.53 -27.40 -8.93
CA GLU A 350 9.91 -28.66 -9.59
C GLU A 350 11.37 -29.04 -9.28
N GLU A 351 12.25 -28.04 -9.23
CA GLU A 351 13.66 -28.25 -8.87
C GLU A 351 13.79 -28.78 -7.43
N GLU A 352 13.09 -28.20 -6.46
CA GLU A 352 13.07 -28.71 -5.09
C GLU A 352 12.53 -30.14 -5.03
N ARG A 353 11.53 -30.48 -5.86
CA ARG A 353 10.98 -31.84 -5.96
C ARG A 353 12.03 -32.83 -6.43
N ILE A 354 12.75 -32.53 -7.50
CA ILE A 354 13.82 -33.37 -8.05
C ILE A 354 14.92 -33.58 -7.01
N ASN A 355 15.36 -32.52 -6.35
CA ASN A 355 16.36 -32.58 -5.30
C ASN A 355 15.91 -33.46 -4.11
N ALA A 356 14.63 -33.33 -3.70
CA ALA A 356 14.07 -34.15 -2.64
C ALA A 356 13.98 -35.64 -3.01
N ILE A 357 13.64 -35.96 -4.26
CA ILE A 357 13.65 -37.35 -4.76
C ILE A 357 15.06 -37.94 -4.68
N ASN A 358 16.07 -37.19 -5.14
CA ASN A 358 17.47 -37.63 -5.09
C ASN A 358 17.95 -37.83 -3.65
N GLU A 359 17.55 -36.97 -2.72
CA GLU A 359 17.91 -37.05 -1.30
C GLU A 359 17.26 -38.25 -0.60
N LEU A 360 15.98 -38.50 -0.86
CA LEU A 360 15.20 -39.51 -0.15
C LEU A 360 15.44 -40.95 -0.65
N GLY A 361 16.15 -41.10 -1.78
CA GLY A 361 16.52 -42.38 -2.36
C GLY A 361 15.39 -43.01 -3.20
N PRO A 362 15.48 -44.31 -3.49
CA PRO A 362 14.61 -44.98 -4.46
C PRO A 362 13.15 -45.04 -3.95
N ASN A 363 12.24 -44.74 -4.87
CA ASN A 363 10.78 -44.86 -4.71
C ASN A 363 10.17 -44.07 -3.52
N PRO A 364 10.40 -42.76 -3.39
CA PRO A 364 9.68 -41.95 -2.42
C PRO A 364 8.22 -41.79 -2.85
N GLU A 365 7.32 -41.64 -1.89
CA GLU A 365 5.94 -41.30 -2.16
C GLU A 365 5.89 -39.79 -2.52
N ILE A 366 5.29 -39.48 -3.67
CA ILE A 366 5.13 -38.10 -4.15
C ILE A 366 3.64 -37.75 -4.17
N THR A 367 3.28 -36.66 -3.50
CA THR A 367 1.92 -36.10 -3.53
C THR A 367 2.01 -34.68 -4.12
N ARG A 368 1.19 -34.36 -5.11
CA ARG A 368 1.02 -33.01 -5.63
C ARG A 368 -0.19 -32.37 -4.94
N PHE A 369 0.00 -31.20 -4.35
CA PHE A 369 -1.10 -30.41 -3.79
C PHE A 369 -1.71 -29.51 -4.88
N LYS A 370 -3.00 -29.62 -5.12
CA LYS A 370 -3.73 -28.79 -6.09
C LYS A 370 -4.34 -27.58 -5.41
N GLY A 371 -4.74 -27.72 -4.14
CA GLY A 371 -5.32 -26.64 -3.36
C GLY A 371 -4.97 -26.73 -1.89
N LEU A 372 -5.13 -25.61 -1.17
CA LEU A 372 -4.83 -25.50 0.25
C LEU A 372 -5.70 -26.41 1.12
N GLY A 373 -6.91 -26.75 0.65
CA GLY A 373 -7.82 -27.67 1.33
C GLY A 373 -7.34 -29.12 1.38
N GLU A 374 -6.38 -29.50 0.54
CA GLU A 374 -5.78 -30.84 0.51
C GLU A 374 -4.68 -31.01 1.56
N ILE A 375 -4.16 -29.91 2.11
CA ILE A 375 -3.14 -29.91 3.15
C ILE A 375 -3.80 -30.07 4.50
N SER A 376 -3.40 -31.12 5.22
CA SER A 376 -3.94 -31.36 6.56
C SER A 376 -3.56 -30.24 7.55
N PRO A 377 -4.35 -29.98 8.60
CA PRO A 377 -4.02 -28.97 9.60
C PRO A 377 -2.65 -29.19 10.27
N ASP A 378 -2.24 -30.43 10.48
CA ASP A 378 -0.96 -30.74 11.09
C ASP A 378 0.21 -30.41 10.15
N GLU A 379 0.03 -30.55 8.84
CA GLU A 379 0.99 -30.14 7.85
C GLU A 379 1.04 -28.62 7.72
N PHE A 380 -0.11 -27.95 7.78
CA PHE A 380 -0.17 -26.49 7.68
C PHE A 380 0.65 -25.76 8.73
N LYS A 381 0.81 -26.31 9.93
CA LYS A 381 1.68 -25.75 10.98
C LYS A 381 3.10 -25.48 10.53
N HIS A 382 3.60 -26.27 9.59
CA HIS A 382 4.95 -26.10 9.04
C HIS A 382 5.05 -24.93 8.04
N PHE A 383 3.92 -24.47 7.47
CA PHE A 383 3.92 -23.45 6.40
C PHE A 383 3.49 -22.07 6.87
N ILE A 384 2.82 -21.98 8.01
CA ILE A 384 2.33 -20.72 8.60
C ILE A 384 3.01 -20.38 9.93
N GLY A 385 4.06 -21.13 10.30
CA GLY A 385 4.88 -20.88 11.48
C GLY A 385 5.88 -19.72 11.27
N LYS A 386 6.89 -19.65 12.13
CA LYS A 386 7.92 -18.60 12.07
C LYS A 386 8.69 -18.57 10.76
N ASP A 387 8.84 -19.73 10.11
CA ASP A 387 9.58 -19.90 8.86
C ASP A 387 8.66 -19.89 7.62
N MET A 388 7.44 -19.32 7.73
CA MET A 388 6.54 -19.22 6.60
C MET A 388 7.19 -18.46 5.44
N ARG A 389 7.03 -18.98 4.22
CA ARG A 389 7.55 -18.34 3.02
C ARG A 389 6.55 -17.31 2.53
N LEU A 390 6.91 -16.03 2.65
CA LEU A 390 6.09 -14.90 2.22
C LEU A 390 6.79 -14.16 1.08
N GLU A 391 6.03 -13.87 0.05
CA GLU A 391 6.42 -12.96 -1.02
C GLU A 391 5.75 -11.61 -0.80
N GLN A 392 6.55 -10.58 -0.53
CA GLN A 392 6.03 -9.24 -0.32
C GLN A 392 5.59 -8.62 -1.64
N VAL A 393 4.37 -8.10 -1.67
CA VAL A 393 3.90 -7.32 -2.81
C VAL A 393 4.55 -5.94 -2.75
N THR A 394 5.35 -5.62 -3.76
CA THR A 394 6.10 -4.36 -3.84
C THR A 394 5.76 -3.60 -5.11
N LEU A 395 5.84 -2.27 -5.06
CA LEU A 395 5.77 -1.39 -6.22
C LEU A 395 7.18 -0.91 -6.56
N ARG A 396 7.62 -1.15 -7.79
CA ARG A 396 8.87 -0.58 -8.30
C ARG A 396 8.56 0.78 -8.95
N LYS A 397 9.51 1.70 -8.90
CA LYS A 397 9.37 3.04 -9.53
C LYS A 397 9.13 2.99 -11.05
N THR A 398 9.58 1.91 -11.69
CA THR A 398 9.42 1.66 -13.14
C THR A 398 8.11 0.98 -13.50
N ASP A 399 7.31 0.57 -12.52
CA ASP A 399 6.08 -0.16 -12.79
C ASP A 399 5.00 0.81 -13.26
N ALA A 400 4.57 0.66 -14.50
CA ALA A 400 3.43 1.33 -15.09
C ALA A 400 2.12 0.74 -14.53
N VAL A 401 1.87 0.94 -13.24
CA VAL A 401 0.79 0.28 -12.48
C VAL A 401 -0.58 0.46 -13.14
N LYS A 402 -0.86 1.68 -13.61
CA LYS A 402 -2.14 1.97 -14.30
C LYS A 402 -2.29 1.15 -15.57
N GLU A 403 -1.25 1.11 -16.39
CA GLU A 403 -1.23 0.37 -17.67
C GLU A 403 -1.33 -1.14 -17.42
N LEU A 404 -0.61 -1.66 -16.42
CA LEU A 404 -0.70 -3.06 -16.02
C LEU A 404 -2.10 -3.42 -15.52
N LEU A 405 -2.70 -2.60 -14.67
CA LEU A 405 -4.06 -2.83 -14.21
C LEU A 405 -5.07 -2.73 -15.35
N GLU A 406 -4.93 -1.76 -16.26
CA GLU A 406 -5.79 -1.64 -17.43
C GLU A 406 -5.65 -2.84 -18.36
N PHE A 407 -4.43 -3.33 -18.57
CA PHE A 407 -4.17 -4.52 -19.36
C PHE A 407 -4.79 -5.77 -18.74
N TYR A 408 -4.50 -6.07 -17.46
CA TYR A 408 -4.95 -7.30 -16.81
C TYR A 408 -6.42 -7.26 -16.37
N MET A 409 -6.91 -6.12 -15.90
CA MET A 409 -8.21 -5.97 -15.23
C MET A 409 -9.22 -5.13 -16.01
N GLY A 410 -8.77 -4.40 -17.04
CA GLY A 410 -9.62 -3.58 -17.90
C GLY A 410 -10.51 -4.38 -18.84
N LYS A 411 -11.23 -3.67 -19.70
CA LYS A 411 -12.17 -4.25 -20.66
C LYS A 411 -11.53 -4.77 -21.95
N ASN A 412 -10.22 -4.56 -22.13
CA ASN A 412 -9.48 -4.93 -23.33
C ASN A 412 -9.20 -6.45 -23.36
N THR A 413 -10.17 -7.23 -23.82
CA THR A 413 -10.05 -8.69 -23.88
C THR A 413 -9.20 -9.17 -25.06
N MET A 414 -9.18 -8.44 -26.18
CA MET A 414 -8.47 -8.88 -27.39
C MET A 414 -6.94 -8.83 -27.22
N GLU A 415 -6.40 -7.77 -26.61
CA GLU A 415 -4.96 -7.70 -26.36
C GLU A 415 -4.49 -8.80 -25.40
N ARG A 416 -5.28 -9.11 -24.37
CA ARG A 416 -5.00 -10.23 -23.47
C ARG A 416 -5.05 -11.57 -24.17
N GLN A 417 -6.01 -11.75 -25.06
CA GLN A 417 -6.12 -12.99 -25.86
C GLN A 417 -4.90 -13.17 -26.77
N ASN A 418 -4.48 -12.11 -27.46
CA ASN A 418 -3.27 -12.14 -28.30
C ASN A 418 -2.04 -12.42 -27.45
N PHE A 419 -1.90 -11.76 -26.29
CA PHE A 419 -0.79 -11.99 -25.37
C PHE A 419 -0.73 -13.46 -24.90
N ILE A 420 -1.87 -14.09 -24.58
CA ILE A 420 -1.94 -15.49 -24.19
C ILE A 420 -1.49 -16.39 -25.35
N ILE A 421 -1.96 -16.11 -26.58
CA ILE A 421 -1.60 -16.87 -27.76
C ILE A 421 -0.09 -16.76 -28.04
N ASP A 422 0.45 -15.55 -27.98
CA ASP A 422 1.87 -15.27 -28.29
C ASP A 422 2.83 -15.85 -27.25
N ASN A 423 2.36 -16.06 -26.01
CA ASN A 423 3.19 -16.58 -24.90
C ASN A 423 2.75 -17.98 -24.45
N LEU A 424 1.93 -18.67 -25.21
CA LEU A 424 1.48 -20.03 -24.89
C LEU A 424 2.67 -21.01 -25.02
N VAL A 425 3.09 -21.54 -23.89
CA VAL A 425 4.05 -22.67 -23.84
C VAL A 425 3.24 -23.96 -23.76
N ILE A 426 3.31 -24.75 -24.79
CA ILE A 426 2.75 -26.11 -24.79
C ILE A 426 3.75 -26.99 -24.03
N GLU A 427 3.40 -27.43 -22.81
CA GLU A 427 4.12 -28.52 -22.17
C GLU A 427 3.87 -29.77 -23.02
N GLU A 428 4.92 -30.29 -23.68
CA GLU A 428 4.87 -31.64 -24.19
C GLU A 428 4.71 -32.56 -22.98
N ASP A 429 3.59 -33.28 -22.92
CA ASP A 429 3.39 -34.34 -21.95
C ASP A 429 4.57 -35.29 -22.08
N LEU A 430 5.51 -35.23 -21.15
CA LEU A 430 6.48 -36.28 -20.92
C LEU A 430 5.73 -37.46 -20.31
N ALA A 431 4.81 -38.04 -21.10
CA ALA A 431 4.20 -39.31 -20.87
C ALA A 431 5.15 -40.41 -21.39
N SER A 432 6.03 -40.89 -20.50
CA SER A 432 6.50 -42.26 -20.52
C SER A 432 7.22 -42.59 -19.22
#